data_45d75b8def5bbee22bda7d89d78840e3
#
_entry.id   45d75b8def5bbee22bda7d89d78840e3
#
_cell.length_a   1.000
_cell.length_b   1.000
_cell.length_c   1.000
_cell.angle_alpha   90.00
_cell.angle_beta   90.00
_cell.angle_gamma   90.00
#
_symmetry.space_group_name_H-M   'P 1'
#
loop_
_entity.id
_entity.type
_entity.pdbx_description
1 polymer ?
#
loop_
_entity_poly.entity_id
_entity_poly.type
_entity_poly.pdbx_seq_one_letter_code
_entity_poly.pdbx_strand_id
1 'polypeptide(L)'
;MKIWDIGACEIEKWREDEIIVILHGHDGGGLGGIPRRFALIRTDEKNWLLKLTRDQPSAAPETTPLAPMLPTAATRGDITLEQHDGTEFAYEMKWDGYRILADVGGTVRLRSRSGKDYTHLFPHTDELAHVLADGGCLDGELVAIDANGKPDFSALHRADQHGAEAHLRYMVFDLLRLGSRDLTGTPWSARRELLERLDETEHVVIPPATSGSFDTAWRAAEELGLEGVVAKRTDAEYTPGERSRAWLKVKRALHQEVVVVGVRTGKRGIASLLVAVPDEDGELRYAGRVGTGFSNSQLAEIGRKLRRVERKTPPIDIPASDAKDAWWVTPKFVAEVQLAGATADRKVRQASWRGWREDKDPRQVRWEV
;
A
#
# COMPACT_ATOMS: atom_id res chain seq x y z
N MET A 1 21.84 -36.20 27.16
CA MET A 1 20.59 -35.46 27.35
C MET A 1 20.13 -34.98 25.98
N LYS A 2 18.87 -35.18 25.63
CA LYS A 2 18.32 -34.67 24.37
C LYS A 2 17.43 -33.47 24.70
N ILE A 3 17.68 -32.31 24.04
CA ILE A 3 16.81 -31.15 24.19
C ILE A 3 15.48 -31.48 23.56
N TRP A 4 14.38 -31.30 24.30
CA TRP A 4 13.02 -31.60 23.86
C TRP A 4 12.41 -30.43 23.12
N ASP A 5 12.65 -29.18 23.61
CA ASP A 5 12.27 -27.94 22.97
C ASP A 5 13.14 -26.79 23.46
N ILE A 6 13.16 -25.67 22.72
CA ILE A 6 13.83 -24.41 23.08
C ILE A 6 12.89 -23.26 22.76
N GLY A 7 12.84 -22.23 23.60
CA GLY A 7 11.99 -21.07 23.35
C GLY A 7 11.93 -20.10 24.51
N ALA A 8 10.95 -19.20 24.47
CA ALA A 8 10.70 -18.24 25.54
C ALA A 8 9.92 -18.89 26.70
N CYS A 9 10.06 -18.33 27.89
CA CYS A 9 9.34 -18.77 29.08
C CYS A 9 8.74 -17.53 29.77
N GLU A 10 7.44 -17.53 29.95
CA GLU A 10 6.72 -16.55 30.77
C GLU A 10 6.45 -17.16 32.14
N ILE A 11 6.79 -16.44 33.22
CA ILE A 11 6.60 -16.91 34.58
C ILE A 11 5.37 -16.22 35.16
N GLU A 12 4.28 -16.96 35.38
CA GLU A 12 3.06 -16.44 36.01
C GLU A 12 3.10 -16.51 37.52
N LYS A 13 3.79 -17.52 38.07
CA LYS A 13 3.90 -17.74 39.50
C LYS A 13 5.23 -18.37 39.83
N TRP A 14 5.89 -17.85 40.90
CA TRP A 14 7.11 -18.44 41.43
C TRP A 14 6.99 -18.58 42.95
N ARG A 15 6.92 -19.79 43.44
CA ARG A 15 6.96 -20.14 44.87
C ARG A 15 7.95 -21.28 45.09
N GLU A 16 8.30 -21.51 46.33
CA GLU A 16 9.28 -22.52 46.70
C GLU A 16 8.89 -23.94 46.34
N ASP A 17 7.57 -24.20 46.33
CA ASP A 17 6.93 -25.52 46.10
C ASP A 17 6.17 -25.60 44.77
N GLU A 18 5.92 -24.49 44.10
CA GLU A 18 5.15 -24.43 42.88
C GLU A 18 5.59 -23.28 41.96
N ILE A 19 5.89 -23.61 40.70
CA ILE A 19 6.18 -22.62 39.65
C ILE A 19 5.16 -22.84 38.53
N ILE A 20 4.51 -21.78 38.05
CA ILE A 20 3.62 -21.83 36.88
C ILE A 20 4.26 -21.02 35.77
N VAL A 21 4.43 -21.65 34.62
CA VAL A 21 5.09 -21.06 33.45
C VAL A 21 4.26 -21.32 32.19
N ILE A 22 4.34 -20.39 31.24
CA ILE A 22 3.96 -20.62 29.85
C ILE A 22 5.25 -20.79 29.05
N LEU A 23 5.39 -21.94 28.41
CA LEU A 23 6.53 -22.25 27.54
C LEU A 23 6.11 -22.04 26.08
N HIS A 24 6.91 -21.24 25.37
CA HIS A 24 6.78 -20.95 23.94
C HIS A 24 7.89 -21.72 23.23
N GLY A 25 7.58 -22.86 22.60
CA GLY A 25 8.54 -23.67 21.86
C GLY A 25 8.56 -23.37 20.37
N HIS A 26 9.39 -24.10 19.64
CA HIS A 26 9.44 -24.05 18.17
C HIS A 26 8.46 -25.03 17.53
N ASP A 27 8.02 -24.80 16.29
CA ASP A 27 7.13 -25.68 15.54
C ASP A 27 7.67 -27.10 15.39
N GLY A 28 8.99 -27.25 15.22
CA GLY A 28 9.68 -28.54 15.19
C GLY A 28 10.06 -29.10 16.55
N GLY A 29 9.72 -28.43 17.66
CA GLY A 29 10.00 -28.83 19.03
C GLY A 29 8.90 -29.69 19.63
N GLY A 30 9.11 -30.10 20.88
CA GLY A 30 8.15 -30.97 21.60
C GLY A 30 6.81 -30.30 21.93
N LEU A 31 6.73 -28.96 21.84
CA LEU A 31 5.50 -28.17 22.02
C LEU A 31 4.77 -27.88 20.71
N GLY A 32 5.42 -28.15 19.56
CA GLY A 32 4.83 -27.92 18.24
C GLY A 32 4.43 -26.46 17.99
N GLY A 33 5.26 -25.49 18.45
CA GLY A 33 5.00 -24.05 18.28
C GLY A 33 3.81 -23.47 19.06
N ILE A 34 3.11 -24.30 19.83
CA ILE A 34 1.91 -23.87 20.57
C ILE A 34 2.30 -23.53 22.01
N PRO A 35 2.04 -22.30 22.50
CA PRO A 35 2.26 -21.94 23.89
C PRO A 35 1.51 -22.92 24.83
N ARG A 36 2.22 -23.44 25.80
CA ARG A 36 1.66 -24.39 26.78
C ARG A 36 1.94 -23.94 28.18
N ARG A 37 0.90 -23.95 29.00
CA ARG A 37 0.97 -23.61 30.42
C ARG A 37 1.26 -24.85 31.23
N PHE A 38 2.36 -24.81 31.98
CA PHE A 38 2.78 -25.90 32.86
C PHE A 38 2.83 -25.45 34.32
N ALA A 39 2.56 -26.38 35.21
CA ALA A 39 2.88 -26.27 36.62
C ALA A 39 4.05 -27.21 36.94
N LEU A 40 5.12 -26.65 37.51
CA LEU A 40 6.19 -27.41 38.13
C LEU A 40 5.85 -27.48 39.63
N ILE A 41 5.64 -28.69 40.12
CA ILE A 41 5.28 -28.93 41.52
C ILE A 41 6.42 -29.69 42.14
N ARG A 42 6.96 -29.14 43.26
CA ARG A 42 8.02 -29.80 44.00
C ARG A 42 7.46 -31.03 44.72
N THR A 43 8.05 -32.18 44.47
CA THR A 43 7.61 -33.46 45.07
C THR A 43 8.49 -33.86 46.26
N ASP A 44 9.78 -33.45 46.24
CA ASP A 44 10.71 -33.60 47.37
C ASP A 44 11.86 -32.56 47.24
N GLU A 45 12.92 -32.74 48.03
CA GLU A 45 14.02 -31.75 48.05
C GLU A 45 14.70 -31.52 46.70
N LYS A 46 14.69 -32.51 45.78
CA LYS A 46 15.42 -32.48 44.50
C LYS A 46 14.57 -32.69 43.26
N ASN A 47 13.34 -33.16 43.44
CA ASN A 47 12.49 -33.55 42.31
C ASN A 47 11.30 -32.61 42.11
N TRP A 48 11.01 -32.34 40.87
CA TRP A 48 9.88 -31.55 40.46
C TRP A 48 9.05 -32.33 39.42
N LEU A 49 7.73 -32.30 39.59
CA LEU A 49 6.79 -32.83 38.62
C LEU A 49 6.37 -31.71 37.65
N LEU A 50 6.65 -31.89 36.36
CA LEU A 50 6.13 -31.01 35.30
C LEU A 50 4.74 -31.54 34.89
N LYS A 51 3.72 -30.72 35.06
CA LYS A 51 2.33 -31.07 34.75
C LYS A 51 1.75 -30.02 33.78
N LEU A 52 1.15 -30.49 32.68
CA LEU A 52 0.31 -29.65 31.83
C LEU A 52 -0.94 -29.22 32.60
N THR A 53 -1.21 -27.92 32.69
CA THR A 53 -2.40 -27.43 33.41
C THR A 53 -3.66 -27.65 32.57
N ARG A 54 -4.84 -27.63 33.21
CA ARG A 54 -6.12 -27.71 32.48
C ARG A 54 -6.44 -26.43 31.77
N ASP A 55 -6.15 -25.30 32.41
CA ASP A 55 -6.32 -23.97 31.80
C ASP A 55 -5.08 -23.67 30.95
N GLN A 56 -5.21 -23.91 29.67
CA GLN A 56 -4.18 -23.58 28.70
C GLN A 56 -4.35 -22.14 28.24
N PRO A 57 -3.24 -21.43 27.88
CA PRO A 57 -3.39 -20.15 27.22
C PRO A 57 -4.32 -20.33 26.02
N SER A 58 -5.31 -19.47 25.88
CA SER A 58 -6.03 -19.38 24.61
C SER A 58 -5.01 -19.09 23.52
N ALA A 59 -5.12 -19.78 22.38
CA ALA A 59 -4.20 -19.57 21.25
C ALA A 59 -4.03 -18.07 21.01
N ALA A 60 -2.80 -17.61 21.15
CA ALA A 60 -2.32 -16.23 21.11
C ALA A 60 -3.23 -15.19 21.85
N PRO A 61 -2.71 -14.37 22.75
CA PRO A 61 -3.51 -13.27 23.29
C PRO A 61 -4.13 -12.51 22.13
N GLU A 62 -5.42 -12.11 22.24
CA GLU A 62 -6.03 -11.17 21.32
C GLU A 62 -5.22 -9.86 21.39
N THR A 63 -4.15 -9.81 20.61
CA THR A 63 -3.32 -8.62 20.54
C THR A 63 -4.18 -7.53 19.91
N THR A 64 -4.22 -6.37 20.57
CA THR A 64 -4.92 -5.20 20.03
C THR A 64 -4.51 -5.00 18.56
N PRO A 65 -5.47 -4.96 17.63
CA PRO A 65 -5.15 -4.80 16.22
C PRO A 65 -4.35 -3.52 16.00
N LEU A 66 -3.18 -3.63 15.37
CA LEU A 66 -2.38 -2.48 14.99
C LEU A 66 -3.07 -1.69 13.86
N ALA A 67 -2.84 -0.40 13.82
CA ALA A 67 -3.18 0.46 12.69
C ALA A 67 -1.92 0.78 11.88
N PRO A 68 -1.97 0.88 10.54
CA PRO A 68 -0.77 1.13 9.76
C PRO A 68 -0.23 2.56 9.97
N MET A 69 1.08 2.68 10.15
CA MET A 69 1.79 3.95 10.09
C MET A 69 1.70 4.55 8.69
N LEU A 70 1.53 5.87 8.59
CA LEU A 70 1.28 6.57 7.34
C LEU A 70 2.48 7.38 6.88
N PRO A 71 2.91 7.24 5.61
CA PRO A 71 3.99 8.07 5.08
C PRO A 71 3.54 9.51 4.84
N THR A 72 4.47 10.45 5.01
CA THR A 72 4.30 11.86 4.64
C THR A 72 4.66 12.06 3.16
N ALA A 73 3.89 12.88 2.44
CA ALA A 73 4.23 13.26 1.07
C ALA A 73 5.48 14.17 1.09
N ALA A 74 6.41 13.89 0.20
CA ALA A 74 7.66 14.61 0.10
C ALA A 74 8.10 14.75 -1.38
N THR A 75 9.03 15.63 -1.61
CA THR A 75 9.77 15.79 -2.86
C THR A 75 11.15 15.15 -2.74
N ARG A 76 11.84 14.98 -3.87
CA ARG A 76 13.25 14.58 -3.86
C ARG A 76 14.12 15.58 -3.05
N GLY A 77 13.82 16.88 -3.14
CA GLY A 77 14.54 17.90 -2.38
C GLY A 77 14.42 17.74 -0.87
N ASP A 78 13.26 17.34 -0.37
CA ASP A 78 13.05 17.08 1.06
C ASP A 78 13.95 15.95 1.55
N ILE A 79 14.08 14.86 0.78
CA ILE A 79 14.97 13.73 1.13
C ILE A 79 16.43 14.19 1.15
N THR A 80 16.84 14.96 0.14
CA THR A 80 18.21 15.48 0.05
C THR A 80 18.56 16.37 1.25
N LEU A 81 17.63 17.20 1.69
CA LEU A 81 17.82 18.07 2.86
C LEU A 81 17.99 17.22 4.15
N GLU A 82 17.12 16.24 4.37
CA GLU A 82 17.24 15.39 5.56
C GLU A 82 18.53 14.55 5.55
N GLN A 83 19.01 14.11 4.39
CA GLN A 83 20.30 13.42 4.26
C GLN A 83 21.49 14.33 4.60
N HIS A 84 21.43 15.62 4.24
CA HIS A 84 22.45 16.59 4.63
C HIS A 84 22.53 16.78 6.15
N ASP A 85 21.40 16.61 6.85
CA ASP A 85 21.32 16.64 8.30
C ASP A 85 21.74 15.31 8.96
N GLY A 86 22.26 14.35 8.17
CA GLY A 86 22.77 13.07 8.64
C GLY A 86 21.73 11.96 8.78
N THR A 87 20.51 12.15 8.25
CA THR A 87 19.49 11.10 8.23
C THR A 87 19.81 10.04 7.16
N GLU A 88 19.84 8.79 7.57
CA GLU A 88 20.00 7.66 6.66
C GLU A 88 18.64 7.11 6.23
N PHE A 89 18.47 6.90 4.92
CA PHE A 89 17.27 6.33 4.32
C PHE A 89 17.57 5.01 3.58
N ALA A 90 16.65 4.08 3.73
CA ALA A 90 16.44 3.01 2.76
C ALA A 90 15.26 3.34 1.85
N TYR A 91 15.30 2.84 0.63
CA TYR A 91 14.31 3.16 -0.40
C TYR A 91 13.59 1.88 -0.83
N GLU A 92 12.29 1.94 -0.80
CA GLU A 92 11.42 0.86 -1.25
C GLU A 92 10.51 1.33 -2.39
N MET A 93 10.12 0.40 -3.26
CA MET A 93 9.17 0.68 -4.33
C MET A 93 7.80 1.01 -3.75
N LYS A 94 7.17 2.06 -4.29
CA LYS A 94 5.80 2.38 -3.93
C LYS A 94 4.84 1.62 -4.83
N TRP A 95 4.28 0.55 -4.27
CA TRP A 95 3.26 -0.27 -4.92
C TRP A 95 1.91 0.45 -4.98
N ASP A 96 1.11 0.18 -6.02
CA ASP A 96 -0.26 0.69 -6.16
C ASP A 96 -1.26 -0.46 -5.91
N GLY A 97 -1.82 -0.50 -4.72
CA GLY A 97 -2.70 -1.57 -4.27
C GLY A 97 -3.55 -1.19 -3.06
N TYR A 98 -3.90 -2.20 -2.26
CA TYR A 98 -4.57 -2.02 -0.97
C TYR A 98 -3.58 -2.29 0.16
N ARG A 99 -3.35 -1.26 0.99
CA ARG A 99 -2.56 -1.42 2.21
C ARG A 99 -3.24 -2.38 3.17
N ILE A 100 -2.55 -3.46 3.52
CA ILE A 100 -3.03 -4.53 4.37
C ILE A 100 -2.07 -4.76 5.54
N LEU A 101 -2.62 -4.89 6.73
CA LEU A 101 -1.98 -5.55 7.85
C LEU A 101 -2.46 -6.99 7.90
N ALA A 102 -1.53 -7.94 7.81
CA ALA A 102 -1.81 -9.37 7.93
C ALA A 102 -1.49 -9.83 9.37
N ASP A 103 -2.52 -10.10 10.14
CA ASP A 103 -2.37 -10.76 11.43
C ASP A 103 -2.39 -12.27 11.20
N VAL A 104 -1.29 -12.92 11.53
CA VAL A 104 -1.08 -14.36 11.42
C VAL A 104 -1.05 -14.96 12.81
N GLY A 105 -1.87 -15.98 13.01
CA GLY A 105 -2.00 -16.69 14.30
C GLY A 105 -2.81 -17.96 14.12
N GLY A 106 -3.64 -18.35 15.08
CA GLY A 106 -4.57 -19.47 14.92
C GLY A 106 -5.53 -19.32 13.74
N THR A 107 -5.75 -18.09 13.28
CA THR A 107 -6.41 -17.72 12.01
C THR A 107 -5.66 -16.57 11.38
N VAL A 108 -5.60 -16.52 10.04
CA VAL A 108 -5.02 -15.39 9.30
C VAL A 108 -6.13 -14.37 9.03
N ARG A 109 -5.85 -13.10 9.28
CA ARG A 109 -6.75 -11.98 8.97
C ARG A 109 -6.01 -10.86 8.25
N LEU A 110 -6.56 -10.43 7.12
CA LEU A 110 -6.04 -9.31 6.34
C LEU A 110 -6.94 -8.09 6.55
N ARG A 111 -6.40 -7.05 7.17
CA ARG A 111 -7.14 -5.82 7.49
C ARG A 111 -6.58 -4.63 6.75
N SER A 112 -7.47 -3.89 6.10
CA SER A 112 -7.11 -2.62 5.49
C SER A 112 -6.82 -1.53 6.53
N ARG A 113 -6.35 -0.39 6.06
CA ARG A 113 -6.14 0.81 6.87
C ARG A 113 -7.39 1.25 7.66
N SER A 114 -8.59 1.06 7.11
CA SER A 114 -9.85 1.39 7.78
C SER A 114 -10.38 0.28 8.69
N GLY A 115 -9.67 -0.83 8.81
CA GLY A 115 -10.09 -2.00 9.57
C GLY A 115 -11.02 -2.95 8.82
N LYS A 116 -11.36 -2.67 7.53
CA LYS A 116 -12.15 -3.59 6.71
C LYS A 116 -11.39 -4.88 6.50
N ASP A 117 -12.08 -6.01 6.68
CA ASP A 117 -11.54 -7.35 6.44
C ASP A 117 -11.48 -7.66 4.93
N TYR A 118 -10.29 -7.98 4.44
CA TYR A 118 -9.99 -8.36 3.07
C TYR A 118 -9.47 -9.79 2.94
N THR A 119 -9.60 -10.61 3.99
CA THR A 119 -9.14 -12.00 4.00
C THR A 119 -9.73 -12.80 2.84
N HIS A 120 -11.01 -12.55 2.53
CA HIS A 120 -11.71 -13.21 1.42
C HIS A 120 -11.12 -12.90 0.04
N LEU A 121 -10.40 -11.78 -0.12
CA LEU A 121 -9.80 -11.38 -1.39
C LEU A 121 -8.48 -12.12 -1.67
N PHE A 122 -7.79 -12.60 -0.64
CA PHE A 122 -6.49 -13.26 -0.77
C PHE A 122 -6.61 -14.74 -0.38
N PRO A 123 -6.80 -15.66 -1.33
CA PRO A 123 -7.04 -17.07 -1.07
C PRO A 123 -5.80 -17.83 -0.56
N HIS A 124 -4.60 -17.22 -0.62
CA HIS A 124 -3.32 -17.82 -0.24
C HIS A 124 -2.94 -17.55 1.24
N THR A 125 -3.91 -17.63 2.14
CA THR A 125 -3.69 -17.39 3.58
C THR A 125 -2.83 -18.45 4.25
N ASP A 126 -2.76 -19.65 3.69
CA ASP A 126 -1.87 -20.73 4.09
C ASP A 126 -0.40 -20.39 3.82
N GLU A 127 -0.10 -19.69 2.73
CA GLU A 127 1.25 -19.17 2.46
C GLU A 127 1.68 -18.14 3.51
N LEU A 128 0.77 -17.25 3.95
CA LEU A 128 1.04 -16.31 5.05
C LEU A 128 1.32 -17.04 6.37
N ALA A 129 0.56 -18.09 6.66
CA ALA A 129 0.79 -18.93 7.83
C ALA A 129 2.13 -19.69 7.74
N HIS A 130 2.60 -20.03 6.53
CA HIS A 130 3.90 -20.63 6.31
C HIS A 130 5.04 -19.61 6.50
N VAL A 131 4.93 -18.43 5.84
CA VAL A 131 5.94 -17.34 5.91
C VAL A 131 6.14 -16.84 7.34
N LEU A 132 5.07 -16.76 8.13
CA LEU A 132 5.10 -16.31 9.52
C LEU A 132 4.61 -17.41 10.47
N ALA A 133 5.31 -18.55 10.44
CA ALA A 133 4.92 -19.79 11.15
C ALA A 133 4.77 -19.58 12.68
N ASP A 134 5.62 -18.75 13.28
CA ASP A 134 5.52 -18.39 14.69
C ASP A 134 4.35 -17.42 15.00
N GLY A 135 3.60 -17.03 13.97
CA GLY A 135 2.57 -16.00 14.07
C GLY A 135 3.13 -14.59 14.16
N GLY A 136 2.27 -13.58 14.14
CA GLY A 136 2.69 -12.18 14.24
C GLY A 136 1.86 -11.22 13.40
N CYS A 137 2.49 -10.13 12.95
CA CYS A 137 1.82 -9.12 12.13
C CYS A 137 2.77 -8.58 11.06
N LEU A 138 2.36 -8.67 9.81
CA LEU A 138 3.04 -8.12 8.64
C LEU A 138 2.33 -6.87 8.14
N ASP A 139 3.09 -5.93 7.59
CA ASP A 139 2.58 -4.75 6.93
C ASP A 139 3.00 -4.77 5.45
N GLY A 140 2.03 -4.66 4.56
CA GLY A 140 2.28 -4.80 3.12
C GLY A 140 1.24 -4.13 2.26
N GLU A 141 1.41 -4.27 0.96
CA GLU A 141 0.46 -3.85 -0.06
C GLU A 141 -0.04 -5.08 -0.83
N LEU A 142 -1.36 -5.28 -0.85
CA LEU A 142 -1.98 -6.29 -1.71
C LEU A 142 -2.13 -5.71 -3.11
N VAL A 143 -1.50 -6.33 -4.09
CA VAL A 143 -1.48 -5.87 -5.49
C VAL A 143 -1.98 -6.95 -6.43
N ALA A 144 -2.63 -6.56 -7.53
CA ALA A 144 -2.80 -7.44 -8.67
C ALA A 144 -1.66 -7.20 -9.66
N ILE A 145 -1.15 -8.26 -10.26
CA ILE A 145 -0.04 -8.22 -11.20
C ILE A 145 -0.55 -8.68 -12.57
N ASP A 146 -0.23 -7.93 -13.61
CA ASP A 146 -0.55 -8.30 -15.00
C ASP A 146 0.38 -9.39 -15.56
N ALA A 147 0.12 -9.86 -16.76
CA ALA A 147 0.94 -10.87 -17.44
C ALA A 147 2.41 -10.44 -17.69
N ASN A 148 2.71 -9.16 -17.59
CA ASN A 148 4.06 -8.60 -17.73
C ASN A 148 4.74 -8.33 -16.37
N GLY A 149 4.10 -8.73 -15.27
CA GLY A 149 4.62 -8.50 -13.91
C GLY A 149 4.41 -7.09 -13.37
N LYS A 150 3.58 -6.26 -14.02
CA LYS A 150 3.29 -4.89 -13.57
C LYS A 150 2.03 -4.84 -12.72
N PRO A 151 1.98 -3.94 -11.71
CA PRO A 151 0.77 -3.72 -10.94
C PRO A 151 -0.41 -3.23 -11.78
N ASP A 152 -1.57 -3.88 -11.64
CA ASP A 152 -2.86 -3.47 -12.21
C ASP A 152 -3.88 -3.21 -11.10
N PHE A 153 -3.94 -1.97 -10.62
CA PHE A 153 -4.92 -1.56 -9.60
C PHE A 153 -6.37 -1.78 -10.07
N SER A 154 -6.64 -1.67 -11.37
CA SER A 154 -7.99 -1.88 -11.90
C SER A 154 -8.41 -3.34 -11.81
N ALA A 155 -7.50 -4.29 -12.03
CA ALA A 155 -7.75 -5.72 -11.81
C ALA A 155 -8.02 -6.00 -10.33
N LEU A 156 -7.22 -5.45 -9.41
CA LEU A 156 -7.46 -5.57 -7.98
C LEU A 156 -8.84 -5.04 -7.58
N HIS A 157 -9.23 -3.87 -8.08
CA HIS A 157 -10.53 -3.28 -7.79
C HIS A 157 -11.70 -4.12 -8.35
N ARG A 158 -11.56 -4.68 -9.55
CA ARG A 158 -12.56 -5.61 -10.11
C ARG A 158 -12.68 -6.90 -9.30
N ALA A 159 -11.55 -7.43 -8.80
CA ALA A 159 -11.56 -8.60 -7.93
C ALA A 159 -12.33 -8.31 -6.63
N ASP A 160 -12.09 -7.18 -5.98
CA ASP A 160 -12.80 -6.77 -4.75
C ASP A 160 -14.30 -6.52 -4.99
N GLN A 161 -14.69 -5.83 -6.08
CA GLN A 161 -16.07 -5.40 -6.29
C GLN A 161 -16.94 -6.45 -6.99
N HIS A 162 -16.35 -7.32 -7.80
CA HIS A 162 -17.09 -8.22 -8.70
C HIS A 162 -16.66 -9.68 -8.61
N GLY A 163 -15.70 -10.01 -7.71
CA GLY A 163 -15.16 -11.37 -7.62
C GLY A 163 -14.43 -11.83 -8.89
N ALA A 164 -13.92 -10.89 -9.68
CA ALA A 164 -13.17 -11.22 -10.88
C ALA A 164 -11.84 -11.90 -10.52
N GLU A 165 -11.41 -12.85 -11.31
CA GLU A 165 -10.08 -13.45 -11.14
C GLU A 165 -8.99 -12.39 -11.34
N ALA A 166 -8.00 -12.39 -10.45
CA ALA A 166 -6.82 -11.55 -10.53
C ALA A 166 -5.61 -12.29 -9.94
N HIS A 167 -4.46 -12.10 -10.55
CA HIS A 167 -3.21 -12.65 -10.01
C HIS A 167 -2.73 -11.72 -8.89
N LEU A 168 -3.00 -12.11 -7.64
CA LEU A 168 -2.74 -11.30 -6.46
C LEU A 168 -1.41 -11.67 -5.81
N ARG A 169 -0.68 -10.65 -5.36
CA ARG A 169 0.52 -10.79 -4.52
C ARG A 169 0.44 -9.85 -3.33
N TYR A 170 0.92 -10.32 -2.21
CA TYR A 170 1.08 -9.50 -1.01
C TYR A 170 2.54 -9.09 -0.88
N MET A 171 2.82 -7.80 -1.15
CA MET A 171 4.14 -7.19 -1.10
C MET A 171 4.43 -6.71 0.32
N VAL A 172 5.16 -7.50 1.09
CA VAL A 172 5.44 -7.25 2.50
C VAL A 172 6.66 -6.34 2.63
N PHE A 173 6.53 -5.26 3.36
CA PHE A 173 7.62 -4.28 3.51
C PHE A 173 7.91 -3.91 4.98
N ASP A 174 7.17 -4.46 5.96
CA ASP A 174 7.50 -4.32 7.37
C ASP A 174 6.99 -5.51 8.20
N LEU A 175 7.70 -5.80 9.30
CA LEU A 175 7.35 -6.81 10.28
C LEU A 175 7.11 -6.12 11.63
N LEU A 176 5.88 -6.16 12.10
CA LEU A 176 5.45 -5.42 13.29
C LEU A 176 5.40 -6.27 14.54
N ARG A 177 5.22 -7.57 14.37
CA ARG A 177 5.21 -8.55 15.46
C ARG A 177 5.70 -9.90 14.95
N LEU A 178 6.54 -10.56 15.73
CA LEU A 178 7.03 -11.92 15.47
C LEU A 178 6.71 -12.79 16.69
N GLY A 179 5.85 -13.78 16.53
CA GLY A 179 5.24 -14.48 17.65
C GLY A 179 4.49 -13.51 18.58
N SER A 180 4.81 -13.52 19.87
CA SER A 180 4.31 -12.57 20.87
C SER A 180 5.12 -11.27 20.96
N ARG A 181 6.30 -11.21 20.34
CA ARG A 181 7.21 -10.07 20.42
C ARG A 181 6.74 -8.90 19.58
N ASP A 182 6.39 -7.79 20.21
CA ASP A 182 6.14 -6.50 19.55
C ASP A 182 7.47 -5.91 19.06
N LEU A 183 7.51 -5.52 17.78
CA LEU A 183 8.66 -4.93 17.11
C LEU A 183 8.45 -3.45 16.79
N THR A 184 7.31 -2.86 17.10
CA THR A 184 7.01 -1.46 16.74
C THR A 184 8.00 -0.47 17.33
N GLY A 185 8.48 -0.68 18.53
CA GLY A 185 9.57 0.11 19.17
C GLY A 185 10.99 -0.25 18.69
N THR A 186 11.13 -1.12 17.70
CA THR A 186 12.43 -1.51 17.15
C THR A 186 12.75 -0.65 15.93
N PRO A 187 14.01 -0.20 15.69
CA PRO A 187 14.40 0.53 14.49
C PRO A 187 14.03 -0.22 13.20
N TRP A 188 13.65 0.52 12.15
CA TRP A 188 13.27 -0.06 10.87
C TRP A 188 14.33 -1.04 10.32
N SER A 189 15.62 -0.69 10.42
CA SER A 189 16.71 -1.54 9.94
C SER A 189 16.71 -2.92 10.60
N ALA A 190 16.46 -2.99 11.91
CA ALA A 190 16.40 -4.26 12.63
C ALA A 190 15.12 -5.06 12.32
N ARG A 191 13.97 -4.37 12.13
CA ARG A 191 12.74 -5.04 11.67
C ARG A 191 12.91 -5.58 10.25
N ARG A 192 13.56 -4.82 9.37
CA ARG A 192 13.88 -5.22 8.00
C ARG A 192 14.79 -6.44 7.95
N GLU A 193 15.82 -6.48 8.77
CA GLU A 193 16.71 -7.64 8.87
C GLU A 193 15.95 -8.92 9.30
N LEU A 194 15.01 -8.80 10.21
CA LEU A 194 14.15 -9.93 10.60
C LEU A 194 13.18 -10.33 9.47
N LEU A 195 12.61 -9.36 8.78
CA LEU A 195 11.71 -9.60 7.64
C LEU A 195 12.43 -10.35 6.50
N GLU A 196 13.66 -9.95 6.18
CA GLU A 196 14.46 -10.57 5.10
C GLU A 196 14.93 -12.00 5.40
N ARG A 197 14.73 -12.48 6.63
CA ARG A 197 15.01 -13.87 7.01
C ARG A 197 13.79 -14.79 6.81
N LEU A 198 12.61 -14.22 6.53
CA LEU A 198 11.44 -15.02 6.26
C LEU A 198 11.50 -15.57 4.84
N ASP A 199 11.01 -16.80 4.66
CA ASP A 199 10.94 -17.43 3.35
C ASP A 199 9.80 -16.80 2.53
N GLU A 200 10.10 -16.40 1.30
CA GLU A 200 9.09 -15.92 0.35
C GLU A 200 8.34 -17.09 -0.28
N THR A 201 7.14 -16.79 -0.77
CA THR A 201 6.33 -17.74 -1.56
C THR A 201 5.96 -17.12 -2.91
N GLU A 202 5.15 -17.83 -3.70
CA GLU A 202 4.68 -17.29 -4.98
C GLU A 202 3.83 -16.03 -4.80
N HIS A 203 3.01 -15.98 -3.74
CA HIS A 203 2.03 -14.90 -3.53
C HIS A 203 2.39 -13.96 -2.36
N VAL A 204 3.34 -14.34 -1.51
CA VAL A 204 3.84 -13.50 -0.41
C VAL A 204 5.30 -13.15 -0.69
N VAL A 205 5.54 -11.91 -1.09
CA VAL A 205 6.83 -11.42 -1.59
C VAL A 205 7.36 -10.32 -0.67
N ILE A 206 8.67 -10.34 -0.41
CA ILE A 206 9.38 -9.32 0.36
C ILE A 206 10.24 -8.49 -0.60
N PRO A 207 9.69 -7.42 -1.22
CA PRO A 207 10.43 -6.64 -2.19
C PRO A 207 11.70 -6.06 -1.58
N PRO A 208 12.81 -5.98 -2.35
CA PRO A 208 14.06 -5.48 -1.84
C PRO A 208 13.96 -4.02 -1.43
N ALA A 209 14.59 -3.67 -0.31
CA ALA A 209 14.90 -2.30 0.05
C ALA A 209 16.32 -1.98 -0.41
N THR A 210 16.53 -0.81 -1.01
CA THR A 210 17.85 -0.36 -1.45
C THR A 210 18.40 0.69 -0.48
N SER A 211 19.61 0.45 0.04
CA SER A 211 20.40 1.50 0.70
C SER A 211 21.23 2.24 -0.35
N GLY A 212 21.43 3.54 -0.21
CA GLY A 212 22.28 4.32 -1.10
C GLY A 212 21.56 5.48 -1.77
N SER A 213 21.54 5.53 -3.11
CA SER A 213 21.03 6.69 -3.83
C SER A 213 19.53 6.63 -4.10
N PHE A 214 18.80 7.68 -3.71
CA PHE A 214 17.41 7.90 -4.13
C PHE A 214 17.22 7.76 -5.64
N ASP A 215 18.19 8.27 -6.44
CA ASP A 215 18.10 8.24 -7.89
C ASP A 215 18.15 6.83 -8.48
N THR A 216 18.84 5.92 -7.82
CA THR A 216 18.86 4.51 -8.24
C THR A 216 17.49 3.88 -8.02
N ALA A 217 16.90 4.06 -6.83
CA ALA A 217 15.55 3.58 -6.54
C ALA A 217 14.49 4.24 -7.44
N TRP A 218 14.65 5.55 -7.70
CA TRP A 218 13.74 6.28 -8.57
C TRP A 218 13.74 5.74 -10.01
N ARG A 219 14.92 5.53 -10.61
CA ARG A 219 15.03 4.95 -11.96
C ARG A 219 14.43 3.55 -12.03
N ALA A 220 14.69 2.72 -11.03
CA ALA A 220 14.09 1.39 -10.98
C ALA A 220 12.55 1.46 -10.90
N ALA A 221 11.99 2.40 -10.13
CA ALA A 221 10.54 2.62 -10.07
C ALA A 221 9.97 3.09 -11.42
N GLU A 222 10.74 3.90 -12.19
CA GLU A 222 10.35 4.35 -13.54
C GLU A 222 10.35 3.19 -14.54
N GLU A 223 11.39 2.38 -14.57
CA GLU A 223 11.53 1.22 -15.46
C GLU A 223 10.44 0.19 -15.22
N LEU A 224 10.08 -0.04 -13.95
CA LEU A 224 9.01 -0.94 -13.56
C LEU A 224 7.60 -0.34 -13.69
N GLY A 225 7.48 0.95 -14.01
CA GLY A 225 6.19 1.63 -14.13
C GLY A 225 5.45 1.83 -12.80
N LEU A 226 6.16 1.84 -11.67
CA LEU A 226 5.59 1.94 -10.33
C LEU A 226 5.20 3.39 -9.97
N GLU A 227 4.37 3.54 -8.92
CA GLU A 227 3.83 4.84 -8.48
C GLU A 227 4.91 5.81 -7.96
N GLY A 228 6.06 5.29 -7.54
CA GLY A 228 7.17 6.08 -7.02
C GLY A 228 8.02 5.30 -6.01
N VAL A 229 8.53 6.01 -5.02
CA VAL A 229 9.44 5.47 -3.99
C VAL A 229 8.97 5.91 -2.60
N VAL A 230 9.18 5.04 -1.62
CA VAL A 230 9.06 5.37 -0.20
C VAL A 230 10.45 5.33 0.41
N ALA A 231 10.93 6.48 0.91
CA ALA A 231 12.14 6.58 1.70
C ALA A 231 11.80 6.33 3.16
N LYS A 232 12.45 5.39 3.80
CA LYS A 232 12.26 5.01 5.20
C LYS A 232 13.54 5.28 5.98
N ARG A 233 13.44 6.04 7.07
CA ARG A 233 14.57 6.25 7.98
C ARG A 233 14.97 4.93 8.61
N THR A 234 16.27 4.61 8.56
CA THR A 234 16.79 3.32 9.01
C THR A 234 16.74 3.16 10.54
N ASP A 235 16.79 4.26 11.28
CA ASP A 235 16.75 4.32 12.74
C ASP A 235 15.33 4.45 13.33
N ALA A 236 14.29 4.57 12.49
CA ALA A 236 12.96 4.93 12.95
C ALA A 236 12.17 3.75 13.50
N GLU A 237 11.47 3.99 14.60
CA GLU A 237 10.42 3.13 15.14
C GLU A 237 9.16 3.18 14.23
N TYR A 238 8.29 2.20 14.41
CA TYR A 238 6.97 2.19 13.76
C TYR A 238 5.93 2.80 14.70
N THR A 239 5.26 3.87 14.30
CA THR A 239 4.23 4.57 15.07
C THR A 239 2.83 4.19 14.55
N PRO A 240 2.16 3.19 15.15
CA PRO A 240 0.87 2.70 14.65
C PRO A 240 -0.19 3.80 14.58
N GLY A 241 -0.88 3.91 13.44
CA GLY A 241 -1.98 4.87 13.22
C GLY A 241 -1.54 6.30 12.92
N GLU A 242 -0.29 6.65 13.13
CA GLU A 242 0.20 8.01 12.97
C GLU A 242 0.77 8.29 11.57
N ARG A 243 0.75 9.55 11.17
CA ARG A 243 1.48 10.03 10.00
C ARG A 243 2.86 10.50 10.44
N SER A 244 3.89 9.88 9.89
CA SER A 244 5.27 10.16 10.28
C SER A 244 6.12 10.64 9.11
N ARG A 245 7.08 11.52 9.40
CA ARG A 245 8.16 11.87 8.47
C ARG A 245 9.27 10.82 8.42
N ALA A 246 9.27 9.84 9.32
CA ALA A 246 10.16 8.69 9.24
C ALA A 246 9.96 7.89 7.93
N TRP A 247 8.79 8.01 7.30
CA TRP A 247 8.50 7.47 5.97
C TRP A 247 8.08 8.60 5.04
N LEU A 248 8.86 8.84 3.99
CA LEU A 248 8.63 9.87 2.98
C LEU A 248 8.25 9.22 1.65
N LYS A 249 7.03 9.47 1.17
CA LYS A 249 6.61 8.99 -0.14
C LYS A 249 6.83 10.06 -1.20
N VAL A 250 7.60 9.72 -2.21
CA VAL A 250 7.79 10.52 -3.42
C VAL A 250 7.08 9.81 -4.57
N LYS A 251 6.03 10.45 -5.08
CA LYS A 251 5.26 9.92 -6.20
C LYS A 251 5.83 10.39 -7.52
N ARG A 252 5.85 9.50 -8.50
CA ARG A 252 6.12 9.83 -9.88
C ARG A 252 4.93 10.64 -10.42
N ALA A 253 5.21 11.82 -10.93
CA ALA A 253 4.21 12.61 -11.61
C ALA A 253 4.11 12.12 -13.05
N LEU A 254 3.04 11.42 -13.40
CA LEU A 254 2.70 11.11 -14.78
C LEU A 254 2.09 12.38 -15.41
N HIS A 255 2.49 12.68 -16.60
CA HIS A 255 1.95 13.78 -17.39
C HIS A 255 1.22 13.21 -18.61
N GLN A 256 0.08 13.81 -18.94
CA GLN A 256 -0.71 13.43 -20.10
C GLN A 256 -1.24 14.69 -20.78
N GLU A 257 -1.08 14.75 -22.08
CA GLU A 257 -1.78 15.74 -22.90
C GLU A 257 -3.22 15.29 -23.12
N VAL A 258 -4.17 16.21 -22.97
CA VAL A 258 -5.60 15.93 -23.11
C VAL A 258 -6.28 17.01 -23.93
N VAL A 259 -7.31 16.63 -24.67
CA VAL A 259 -8.19 17.55 -25.40
C VAL A 259 -9.38 17.91 -24.54
N VAL A 260 -9.67 19.20 -24.35
CA VAL A 260 -10.84 19.63 -23.57
C VAL A 260 -12.08 19.53 -24.45
N VAL A 261 -13.11 18.81 -23.95
CA VAL A 261 -14.36 18.51 -24.67
C VAL A 261 -15.61 19.05 -23.98
N GLY A 262 -15.50 19.47 -22.72
CA GLY A 262 -16.62 20.03 -21.97
C GLY A 262 -16.19 20.57 -20.62
N VAL A 263 -17.15 21.18 -19.93
CA VAL A 263 -16.99 21.79 -18.62
C VAL A 263 -18.18 21.41 -17.74
N ARG A 264 -17.91 20.85 -16.57
CA ARG A 264 -18.95 20.71 -15.53
C ARG A 264 -19.01 21.96 -14.66
N THR A 265 -20.22 22.38 -14.39
CA THR A 265 -20.49 23.50 -13.49
C THR A 265 -20.85 23.00 -12.08
N GLY A 266 -20.49 23.79 -11.09
CA GLY A 266 -20.85 23.57 -9.70
C GLY A 266 -21.35 24.86 -9.06
N LYS A 267 -21.61 24.83 -7.77
CA LYS A 267 -22.15 25.99 -7.02
C LYS A 267 -21.30 27.27 -7.12
N ARG A 268 -20.01 27.16 -7.42
CA ARG A 268 -19.04 28.26 -7.48
C ARG A 268 -18.48 28.53 -8.89
N GLY A 269 -19.12 28.01 -9.94
CA GLY A 269 -18.63 28.12 -11.31
C GLY A 269 -18.11 26.80 -11.90
N ILE A 270 -16.94 26.79 -12.53
CA ILE A 270 -16.36 25.58 -13.11
C ILE A 270 -15.94 24.63 -11.97
N ALA A 271 -16.51 23.42 -11.97
CA ALA A 271 -16.18 22.36 -11.03
C ALA A 271 -15.09 21.42 -11.58
N SER A 272 -15.15 21.12 -12.88
CA SER A 272 -14.12 20.32 -13.56
C SER A 272 -14.18 20.49 -15.08
N LEU A 273 -13.08 20.19 -15.75
CA LEU A 273 -13.01 20.04 -17.20
C LEU A 273 -13.25 18.58 -17.55
N LEU A 274 -13.99 18.34 -18.62
CA LEU A 274 -14.16 17.03 -19.24
C LEU A 274 -13.14 16.90 -20.35
N VAL A 275 -12.37 15.83 -20.35
CA VAL A 275 -11.22 15.67 -21.22
C VAL A 275 -11.27 14.38 -22.01
N ALA A 276 -10.63 14.37 -23.17
CA ALA A 276 -10.54 13.26 -24.09
C ALA A 276 -9.10 13.10 -24.60
N VAL A 277 -8.79 11.91 -25.08
CA VAL A 277 -7.54 11.59 -25.76
C VAL A 277 -7.89 10.80 -27.03
N PRO A 278 -7.22 11.05 -28.17
CA PRO A 278 -7.42 10.24 -29.38
C PRO A 278 -7.03 8.77 -29.15
N ASP A 279 -7.82 7.85 -29.71
CA ASP A 279 -7.44 6.45 -29.81
C ASP A 279 -6.46 6.21 -30.98
N GLU A 280 -6.20 4.94 -31.29
CA GLU A 280 -5.27 4.53 -32.35
C GLU A 280 -5.77 4.94 -33.76
N ASP A 281 -7.07 5.06 -33.92
CA ASP A 281 -7.71 5.50 -35.17
C ASP A 281 -7.82 7.04 -35.27
N GLY A 282 -7.40 7.75 -34.21
CA GLY A 282 -7.46 9.20 -34.12
C GLY A 282 -8.81 9.74 -33.65
N GLU A 283 -9.74 8.86 -33.26
CA GLU A 283 -11.04 9.24 -32.73
C GLU A 283 -10.94 9.61 -31.25
N LEU A 284 -11.54 10.75 -30.88
CA LEU A 284 -11.52 11.21 -29.49
C LEU A 284 -12.33 10.29 -28.58
N ARG A 285 -11.69 9.76 -27.53
CA ARG A 285 -12.31 8.98 -26.49
C ARG A 285 -12.30 9.72 -25.17
N TYR A 286 -13.43 9.65 -24.46
CA TYR A 286 -13.53 10.28 -23.15
C TYR A 286 -12.49 9.71 -22.18
N ALA A 287 -11.67 10.58 -21.61
CA ALA A 287 -10.57 10.21 -20.72
C ALA A 287 -10.79 10.58 -19.24
N GLY A 288 -11.92 11.23 -18.92
CA GLY A 288 -12.28 11.54 -17.52
C GLY A 288 -12.38 13.03 -17.21
N ARG A 289 -12.14 13.39 -15.94
CA ARG A 289 -12.32 14.74 -15.42
C ARG A 289 -11.06 15.29 -14.77
N VAL A 290 -10.85 16.60 -14.93
CA VAL A 290 -9.82 17.36 -14.22
C VAL A 290 -10.50 18.39 -13.33
N GLY A 291 -10.46 18.17 -12.00
CA GLY A 291 -11.16 19.00 -11.02
C GLY A 291 -10.26 19.75 -10.03
N THR A 292 -8.94 19.62 -10.17
CA THR A 292 -7.95 20.21 -9.27
C THR A 292 -6.78 20.81 -10.03
N GLY A 293 -5.91 21.55 -9.34
CA GLY A 293 -4.73 22.19 -9.93
C GLY A 293 -4.97 23.57 -10.54
N PHE A 294 -6.16 24.12 -10.38
CA PHE A 294 -6.51 25.46 -10.86
C PHE A 294 -6.45 26.50 -9.74
N SER A 295 -5.94 27.67 -10.04
CA SER A 295 -6.23 28.88 -9.26
C SER A 295 -7.58 29.50 -9.68
N ASN A 296 -8.14 30.37 -8.85
CA ASN A 296 -9.39 31.07 -9.20
C ASN A 296 -9.23 31.96 -10.46
N SER A 297 -8.08 32.57 -10.65
CA SER A 297 -7.76 33.35 -11.85
C SER A 297 -7.72 32.49 -13.10
N GLN A 298 -7.08 31.31 -13.02
CA GLN A 298 -7.04 30.35 -14.11
C GLN A 298 -8.44 29.82 -14.47
N LEU A 299 -9.30 29.51 -13.49
CA LEU A 299 -10.68 29.10 -13.77
C LEU A 299 -11.48 30.18 -14.53
N ALA A 300 -11.30 31.45 -14.17
CA ALA A 300 -11.94 32.56 -14.89
C ALA A 300 -11.41 32.71 -16.33
N GLU A 301 -10.12 32.52 -16.55
CA GLU A 301 -9.49 32.55 -17.88
C GLU A 301 -9.96 31.37 -18.74
N ILE A 302 -9.92 30.15 -18.20
CA ILE A 302 -10.40 28.92 -18.84
C ILE A 302 -11.85 29.08 -19.27
N GLY A 303 -12.71 29.58 -18.36
CA GLY A 303 -14.12 29.83 -18.68
C GLY A 303 -14.30 30.77 -19.85
N ARG A 304 -13.59 31.91 -19.88
CA ARG A 304 -13.63 32.88 -20.99
C ARG A 304 -13.14 32.27 -22.31
N LYS A 305 -12.06 31.50 -22.27
CA LYS A 305 -11.48 30.84 -23.45
C LYS A 305 -12.44 29.80 -24.02
N LEU A 306 -13.00 28.95 -23.20
CA LEU A 306 -13.87 27.85 -23.62
C LEU A 306 -15.24 28.32 -24.09
N ARG A 307 -15.81 29.42 -23.52
CA ARG A 307 -17.07 30.00 -24.01
C ARG A 307 -17.03 30.43 -25.47
N ARG A 308 -15.87 30.79 -26.00
CA ARG A 308 -15.72 31.19 -27.43
C ARG A 308 -15.91 30.04 -28.41
N VAL A 309 -15.83 28.81 -27.92
CA VAL A 309 -15.94 27.56 -28.71
C VAL A 309 -17.06 26.65 -28.19
N GLU A 310 -18.01 27.24 -27.44
CA GLU A 310 -19.16 26.52 -26.90
C GLU A 310 -20.01 25.90 -28.02
N ARG A 311 -20.57 24.74 -27.76
CA ARG A 311 -21.45 24.01 -28.67
C ARG A 311 -22.66 23.41 -27.93
N LYS A 312 -23.75 23.13 -28.65
CA LYS A 312 -25.01 22.64 -28.06
C LYS A 312 -25.00 21.17 -27.67
N THR A 313 -24.19 20.35 -28.33
CA THR A 313 -24.18 18.88 -28.15
C THR A 313 -22.78 18.41 -27.77
N PRO A 314 -22.66 17.31 -27.03
CA PRO A 314 -21.35 16.74 -26.73
C PRO A 314 -20.61 16.37 -28.01
N PRO A 315 -19.29 16.58 -28.10
CA PRO A 315 -18.50 16.23 -29.28
C PRO A 315 -18.20 14.74 -29.40
N ILE A 316 -18.32 14.02 -28.29
CA ILE A 316 -18.03 12.60 -28.15
C ILE A 316 -19.02 11.98 -27.16
N ASP A 317 -19.01 10.67 -27.05
CA ASP A 317 -19.78 9.94 -26.04
C ASP A 317 -19.20 10.18 -24.64
N ILE A 318 -20.05 10.61 -23.70
CA ILE A 318 -19.65 10.93 -22.31
C ILE A 318 -20.64 10.25 -21.36
N PRO A 319 -20.14 9.57 -20.31
CA PRO A 319 -21.00 8.93 -19.32
C PRO A 319 -22.02 9.91 -18.72
N ALA A 320 -23.27 9.48 -18.54
CA ALA A 320 -24.37 10.31 -18.05
C ALA A 320 -24.08 10.97 -16.68
N SER A 321 -23.32 10.27 -15.81
CA SER A 321 -22.85 10.81 -14.53
C SER A 321 -21.96 12.04 -14.67
N ASP A 322 -21.19 12.11 -15.75
CA ASP A 322 -20.26 13.20 -16.03
C ASP A 322 -20.87 14.27 -16.93
N ALA A 323 -21.87 13.92 -17.75
CA ALA A 323 -22.64 14.83 -18.58
C ALA A 323 -23.60 15.72 -17.79
N LYS A 324 -23.96 15.33 -16.55
CA LYS A 324 -24.85 16.12 -15.67
C LYS A 324 -24.22 17.46 -15.34
N ASP A 325 -24.99 18.54 -15.50
CA ASP A 325 -24.58 19.93 -15.25
C ASP A 325 -23.35 20.37 -16.10
N ALA A 326 -23.20 19.78 -17.29
CA ALA A 326 -22.12 20.09 -18.20
C ALA A 326 -22.57 20.95 -19.39
N TRP A 327 -21.63 21.73 -19.93
CA TRP A 327 -21.75 22.37 -21.24
C TRP A 327 -20.53 21.99 -22.09
N TRP A 328 -20.68 22.03 -23.40
CA TRP A 328 -19.81 21.38 -24.35
C TRP A 328 -18.98 22.38 -25.13
N VAL A 329 -17.80 21.97 -25.54
CA VAL A 329 -16.90 22.78 -26.34
C VAL A 329 -16.42 22.02 -27.59
N THR A 330 -16.15 22.75 -28.65
CA THR A 330 -15.46 22.21 -29.82
C THR A 330 -14.06 21.79 -29.40
N PRO A 331 -13.60 20.54 -29.70
CA PRO A 331 -12.29 20.04 -29.29
C PRO A 331 -11.13 20.73 -30.02
N LYS A 332 -10.77 21.93 -29.56
CA LYS A 332 -9.71 22.77 -30.17
C LYS A 332 -8.53 23.01 -29.27
N PHE A 333 -8.66 22.76 -27.98
CA PHE A 333 -7.65 23.11 -27.01
C PHE A 333 -7.04 21.89 -26.35
N VAL A 334 -5.72 21.84 -26.36
CA VAL A 334 -4.93 20.84 -25.66
C VAL A 334 -4.45 21.42 -24.33
N ALA A 335 -4.48 20.59 -23.31
CA ALA A 335 -3.97 20.91 -22.00
C ALA A 335 -3.04 19.79 -21.52
N GLU A 336 -2.13 20.14 -20.63
CA GLU A 336 -1.32 19.19 -19.89
C GLU A 336 -1.95 18.97 -18.51
N VAL A 337 -2.05 17.72 -18.11
CA VAL A 337 -2.49 17.32 -16.78
C VAL A 337 -1.48 16.38 -16.14
N GLN A 338 -1.29 16.54 -14.86
CA GLN A 338 -0.53 15.60 -14.06
C GLN A 338 -1.49 14.56 -13.48
N LEU A 339 -1.11 13.29 -13.54
CA LEU A 339 -1.90 12.16 -13.07
C LEU A 339 -1.23 11.48 -11.89
N ALA A 340 -2.04 10.82 -11.04
CA ALA A 340 -1.53 9.79 -10.13
C ALA A 340 -1.46 8.41 -10.81
N GLY A 341 -2.12 8.23 -11.95
CA GLY A 341 -2.17 6.99 -12.73
C GLY A 341 -3.28 7.04 -13.79
N ALA A 342 -3.43 5.96 -14.52
CA ALA A 342 -4.52 5.74 -15.46
C ALA A 342 -5.21 4.40 -15.22
N THR A 343 -6.43 4.25 -15.74
CA THR A 343 -7.13 2.97 -15.72
C THR A 343 -6.87 2.21 -17.04
N ALA A 344 -7.13 0.89 -17.06
CA ALA A 344 -6.97 0.06 -18.26
C ALA A 344 -7.81 0.56 -19.44
N ASP A 345 -8.97 1.21 -19.17
CA ASP A 345 -9.83 1.84 -20.17
C ASP A 345 -9.42 3.29 -20.50
N ARG A 346 -8.15 3.64 -20.25
CA ARG A 346 -7.54 4.94 -20.56
C ARG A 346 -8.28 6.13 -19.93
N LYS A 347 -8.64 6.02 -18.62
CA LYS A 347 -9.18 7.14 -17.84
C LYS A 347 -8.11 7.72 -16.93
N VAL A 348 -8.03 9.04 -16.88
CA VAL A 348 -7.13 9.77 -15.99
C VAL A 348 -7.58 9.64 -14.53
N ARG A 349 -6.66 9.23 -13.65
CA ARG A 349 -6.91 9.13 -12.19
C ARG A 349 -6.27 10.30 -11.46
N GLN A 350 -7.06 10.96 -10.59
CA GLN A 350 -6.61 12.10 -9.78
C GLN A 350 -5.89 13.18 -10.60
N ALA A 351 -6.44 13.48 -11.78
CA ALA A 351 -5.85 14.44 -12.70
C ALA A 351 -5.85 15.85 -12.10
N SER A 352 -4.72 16.52 -12.22
CA SER A 352 -4.48 17.91 -11.77
C SER A 352 -4.01 18.73 -12.95
N TRP A 353 -4.64 19.90 -13.12
CA TRP A 353 -4.32 20.84 -14.20
C TRP A 353 -2.88 21.37 -14.08
N ARG A 354 -2.17 21.45 -15.22
CA ARG A 354 -0.84 22.04 -15.33
C ARG A 354 -0.82 23.29 -16.20
N GLY A 355 -1.55 23.28 -17.31
CA GLY A 355 -1.61 24.43 -18.21
C GLY A 355 -2.16 24.08 -19.58
N TRP A 356 -2.29 25.12 -20.41
CA TRP A 356 -2.57 24.95 -21.83
C TRP A 356 -1.31 24.54 -22.59
N ARG A 357 -1.51 23.68 -23.60
CA ARG A 357 -0.50 23.33 -24.60
C ARG A 357 -0.89 24.01 -25.92
N GLU A 358 -0.61 25.31 -26.02
CA GLU A 358 -0.94 26.10 -27.21
C GLU A 358 -0.09 25.72 -28.43
N ASP A 359 1.01 25.05 -28.19
CA ASP A 359 1.94 24.50 -29.17
C ASP A 359 1.47 23.19 -29.81
N LYS A 360 0.34 22.60 -29.32
CA LYS A 360 -0.15 21.29 -29.77
C LYS A 360 -1.47 21.36 -30.51
N ASP A 361 -1.58 20.57 -31.58
CA ASP A 361 -2.85 20.29 -32.26
C ASP A 361 -3.56 19.10 -31.56
N PRO A 362 -4.88 19.17 -31.32
CA PRO A 362 -5.64 18.04 -30.74
C PRO A 362 -5.42 16.69 -31.45
N ARG A 363 -5.14 16.69 -32.74
CA ARG A 363 -4.86 15.48 -33.53
C ARG A 363 -3.49 14.85 -33.24
N GLN A 364 -2.58 15.59 -32.62
CA GLN A 364 -1.22 15.13 -32.26
C GLN A 364 -1.17 14.50 -30.88
N VAL A 365 -2.20 14.72 -30.06
CA VAL A 365 -2.30 14.12 -28.72
C VAL A 365 -2.32 12.60 -28.84
N ARG A 366 -1.55 11.94 -27.98
CA ARG A 366 -1.49 10.48 -27.90
C ARG A 366 -1.59 10.08 -26.42
N TRP A 367 -2.00 8.86 -26.20
CA TRP A 367 -1.95 8.27 -24.86
C TRP A 367 -0.51 7.89 -24.52
N GLU A 368 0.04 8.45 -23.44
CA GLU A 368 1.46 8.34 -23.05
C GLU A 368 1.65 7.60 -21.71
N VAL A 369 0.55 7.22 -21.02
CA VAL A 369 0.58 6.69 -19.64
C VAL A 369 0.01 5.27 -19.58
#